data_fbcf443df30e559da6aace3d966fe866
#
_entry.id   fbcf443df30e559da6aace3d966fe866
#
_cell.length_a   1.000
_cell.length_b   1.000
_cell.length_c   1.000
_cell.angle_alpha   90.00
_cell.angle_beta   90.00
_cell.angle_gamma   90.00
#
_symmetry.space_group_name_H-M   'P 1'
#
loop_
_entity.id
_entity.type
_entity.pdbx_description
1 polymer ?
#
loop_
_entity_poly.entity_id
_entity_poly.type
_entity_poly.pdbx_seq_one_letter_code
_entity_poly.pdbx_strand_id
1 'polypeptide(L)'
;MPVVIHDETVDRTTDGSGEISSMNFSEISLLDAGSWFDSKYSDQKIPSLEQVLSRYKDICHIVVEVKSEEKLLIEKLRELLIKFDYMNNQTQNSLDVPGVSVISFVESQVLLSKEIIPEIPHGLLMVQPTDDLISFCLNNNISGFFPYFKMIDSDLVKNVTDKGLSIGAWGLENVSEVDDAFRLGLKGVTVDWPGQVDINSLI
;
A
#
# COMPACT_ATOMS: atom_id res chain seq x y z
N MET A 1 -7.60 -16.64 -5.61
CA MET A 1 -8.22 -15.29 -5.67
C MET A 1 -7.47 -14.40 -4.68
N PRO A 2 -6.99 -13.20 -5.05
CA PRO A 2 -6.35 -12.27 -4.12
C PRO A 2 -7.33 -11.75 -3.09
N VAL A 3 -6.93 -11.75 -1.82
CA VAL A 3 -7.68 -11.20 -0.68
C VAL A 3 -6.92 -10.05 -0.05
N VAL A 4 -7.62 -9.15 0.63
CA VAL A 4 -7.02 -7.96 1.28
C VAL A 4 -6.99 -8.19 2.77
N ILE A 5 -5.80 -8.46 3.29
CA ILE A 5 -5.52 -8.68 4.72
C ILE A 5 -4.08 -8.26 5.00
N HIS A 6 -3.81 -7.80 6.22
CA HIS A 6 -2.46 -7.35 6.59
C HIS A 6 -1.52 -8.50 6.91
N ASP A 7 -1.96 -9.47 7.72
CA ASP A 7 -1.12 -10.53 8.27
C ASP A 7 -1.08 -11.77 7.36
N GLU A 8 -0.08 -12.61 7.52
CA GLU A 8 0.03 -13.92 6.85
C GLU A 8 -1.01 -14.93 7.35
N THR A 9 -1.57 -14.70 8.55
CA THR A 9 -2.60 -15.53 9.17
C THR A 9 -3.88 -14.75 9.42
N VAL A 10 -5.00 -15.46 9.63
CA VAL A 10 -6.30 -14.86 9.96
C VAL A 10 -6.50 -14.61 11.45
N ASP A 11 -5.59 -15.06 12.30
CA ASP A 11 -5.76 -15.20 13.76
C ASP A 11 -6.01 -13.88 14.50
N ARG A 12 -5.29 -12.80 14.14
CA ARG A 12 -5.35 -11.52 14.87
C ARG A 12 -6.62 -10.74 14.62
N THR A 13 -7.14 -10.80 13.42
CA THR A 13 -8.21 -9.91 12.94
C THR A 13 -9.46 -10.61 12.50
N THR A 14 -9.61 -11.92 12.85
CA THR A 14 -10.83 -12.68 12.58
C THR A 14 -11.15 -13.65 13.71
N ASP A 15 -12.28 -14.33 13.60
CA ASP A 15 -12.69 -15.45 14.46
C ASP A 15 -12.12 -16.81 14.00
N GLY A 16 -11.31 -16.83 12.94
CA GLY A 16 -10.62 -18.01 12.42
C GLY A 16 -9.20 -18.18 12.93
N SER A 17 -8.52 -19.24 12.45
CA SER A 17 -7.12 -19.51 12.74
C SER A 17 -6.44 -20.19 11.56
N GLY A 18 -5.18 -19.84 11.30
CA GLY A 18 -4.33 -20.47 10.29
C GLY A 18 -3.83 -19.50 9.20
N GLU A 19 -2.97 -20.06 8.35
CA GLU A 19 -2.33 -19.30 7.27
C GLU A 19 -3.27 -19.07 6.08
N ILE A 20 -3.31 -17.84 5.57
CA ILE A 20 -4.08 -17.44 4.38
C ILE A 20 -3.71 -18.31 3.17
N SER A 21 -2.42 -18.59 2.99
CA SER A 21 -1.90 -19.40 1.88
C SER A 21 -2.46 -20.82 1.84
N SER A 22 -2.91 -21.33 2.99
CA SER A 22 -3.45 -22.67 3.15
C SER A 22 -4.98 -22.75 3.06
N MET A 23 -5.66 -21.59 2.91
CA MET A 23 -7.13 -21.50 2.93
C MET A 23 -7.70 -21.18 1.54
N ASN A 24 -8.91 -21.70 1.27
CA ASN A 24 -9.67 -21.32 0.09
C ASN A 24 -10.47 -20.03 0.35
N PHE A 25 -10.75 -19.26 -0.70
CA PHE A 25 -11.55 -18.05 -0.58
C PHE A 25 -12.94 -18.28 0.02
N SER A 26 -13.56 -19.44 -0.26
CA SER A 26 -14.85 -19.82 0.32
C SER A 26 -14.79 -19.99 1.85
N GLU A 27 -13.64 -20.37 2.41
CA GLU A 27 -13.43 -20.46 3.86
C GLU A 27 -13.14 -19.09 4.42
N ILE A 28 -12.22 -18.34 3.82
CA ILE A 28 -11.84 -16.97 4.24
C ILE A 28 -13.06 -16.03 4.27
N SER A 29 -13.94 -16.12 3.26
CA SER A 29 -15.11 -15.24 3.14
C SER A 29 -16.20 -15.46 4.20
N LEU A 30 -16.15 -16.55 4.97
CA LEU A 30 -17.07 -16.82 6.07
C LEU A 30 -16.61 -16.22 7.40
N LEU A 31 -15.31 -15.94 7.56
CA LEU A 31 -14.73 -15.44 8.80
C LEU A 31 -15.28 -14.06 9.15
N ASP A 32 -15.53 -13.85 10.44
CA ASP A 32 -15.85 -12.53 11.00
C ASP A 32 -14.55 -11.74 11.15
N ALA A 33 -14.40 -10.69 10.35
CA ALA A 33 -13.22 -9.83 10.33
C ALA A 33 -13.45 -8.48 11.01
N GLY A 34 -14.54 -8.30 11.72
CA GLY A 34 -14.89 -7.02 12.35
C GLY A 34 -15.06 -7.05 13.86
N SER A 35 -15.55 -8.14 14.44
CA SER A 35 -15.83 -8.24 15.88
C SER A 35 -14.60 -8.07 16.76
N TRP A 36 -13.42 -8.41 16.29
CA TRP A 36 -12.16 -8.20 17.01
C TRP A 36 -11.90 -6.71 17.31
N PHE A 37 -12.36 -5.83 16.43
CA PHE A 37 -12.21 -4.38 16.58
C PHE A 37 -13.36 -3.78 17.41
N ASP A 38 -14.63 -4.08 17.04
CA ASP A 38 -15.83 -3.66 17.78
C ASP A 38 -17.00 -4.55 17.34
N SER A 39 -17.84 -5.00 18.27
CA SER A 39 -18.97 -5.88 18.02
C SER A 39 -19.98 -5.34 17.01
N LYS A 40 -20.07 -4.03 16.82
CA LYS A 40 -20.91 -3.40 15.78
C LYS A 40 -20.48 -3.72 14.34
N TYR A 41 -19.26 -4.28 14.18
CA TYR A 41 -18.70 -4.67 12.88
C TYR A 41 -18.72 -6.19 12.66
N SER A 42 -19.49 -6.96 13.43
CA SER A 42 -19.54 -8.43 13.38
C SER A 42 -19.95 -9.02 12.04
N ASP A 43 -20.50 -8.24 11.12
CA ASP A 43 -20.87 -8.65 9.77
C ASP A 43 -19.76 -8.41 8.71
N GLN A 44 -18.67 -7.76 9.11
CA GLN A 44 -17.57 -7.45 8.18
C GLN A 44 -16.74 -8.70 7.87
N LYS A 45 -16.33 -8.82 6.62
CA LYS A 45 -15.58 -9.96 6.08
C LYS A 45 -14.27 -9.52 5.47
N ILE A 46 -13.31 -10.44 5.34
CA ILE A 46 -12.10 -10.19 4.54
C ILE A 46 -12.52 -10.00 3.07
N PRO A 47 -12.29 -8.81 2.48
CA PRO A 47 -12.71 -8.57 1.11
C PRO A 47 -11.73 -9.22 0.11
N SER A 48 -12.24 -9.62 -1.05
CA SER A 48 -11.36 -9.86 -2.19
C SER A 48 -10.82 -8.54 -2.73
N LEU A 49 -9.65 -8.60 -3.39
CA LEU A 49 -9.09 -7.44 -4.09
C LEU A 49 -10.05 -6.91 -5.17
N GLU A 50 -10.79 -7.80 -5.82
CA GLU A 50 -11.82 -7.44 -6.80
C GLU A 50 -12.91 -6.53 -6.20
N GLN A 51 -13.39 -6.87 -5.00
CA GLN A 51 -14.39 -6.05 -4.29
C GLN A 51 -13.85 -4.67 -3.93
N VAL A 52 -12.59 -4.59 -3.49
CA VAL A 52 -11.94 -3.31 -3.15
C VAL A 52 -11.76 -2.45 -4.40
N LEU A 53 -11.20 -3.00 -5.47
CA LEU A 53 -11.00 -2.26 -6.71
C LEU A 53 -12.32 -1.76 -7.31
N SER A 54 -13.37 -2.59 -7.30
CA SER A 54 -14.69 -2.21 -7.78
C SER A 54 -15.32 -1.10 -6.94
N ARG A 55 -15.17 -1.17 -5.61
CA ARG A 55 -15.80 -0.22 -4.67
C ARG A 55 -15.17 1.17 -4.73
N TYR A 56 -13.84 1.24 -4.88
CA TYR A 56 -13.09 2.49 -4.77
C TYR A 56 -12.61 3.04 -6.11
N LYS A 57 -13.06 2.44 -7.22
CA LYS A 57 -12.77 2.94 -8.56
C LYS A 57 -13.19 4.42 -8.67
N ASP A 58 -12.29 5.23 -9.20
CA ASP A 58 -12.50 6.67 -9.44
C ASP A 58 -12.80 7.53 -8.18
N ILE A 59 -12.70 6.93 -6.98
CA ILE A 59 -12.97 7.62 -5.70
C ILE A 59 -11.65 8.08 -5.05
N CYS A 60 -10.63 7.22 -5.08
CA CYS A 60 -9.35 7.49 -4.45
C CYS A 60 -8.21 6.81 -5.21
N HIS A 61 -6.97 7.19 -4.89
CA HIS A 61 -5.80 6.41 -5.29
C HIS A 61 -5.70 5.17 -4.39
N ILE A 62 -5.56 3.98 -5.00
CA ILE A 62 -5.43 2.72 -4.26
C ILE A 62 -3.96 2.33 -4.24
N VAL A 63 -3.39 2.21 -3.06
CA VAL A 63 -2.03 1.69 -2.86
C VAL A 63 -2.12 0.21 -2.49
N VAL A 64 -1.63 -0.67 -3.36
CA VAL A 64 -1.65 -2.12 -3.16
C VAL A 64 -0.29 -2.57 -2.63
N GLU A 65 -0.22 -2.94 -1.36
CA GLU A 65 0.96 -3.60 -0.80
C GLU A 65 0.94 -5.09 -1.16
N VAL A 66 1.97 -5.54 -1.89
CA VAL A 66 2.15 -6.95 -2.22
C VAL A 66 3.00 -7.62 -1.14
N LYS A 67 2.43 -8.63 -0.48
CA LYS A 67 3.08 -9.38 0.61
C LYS A 67 3.45 -10.83 0.24
N SER A 68 2.79 -11.41 -0.78
CA SER A 68 3.08 -12.76 -1.26
C SER A 68 4.13 -12.75 -2.37
N GLU A 69 5.04 -13.71 -2.37
CA GLU A 69 6.08 -13.87 -3.38
C GLU A 69 5.61 -14.65 -4.63
N GLU A 70 4.32 -14.99 -4.70
CA GLU A 70 3.77 -15.75 -5.82
C GLU A 70 3.58 -14.87 -7.07
N LYS A 71 4.25 -15.24 -8.16
CA LYS A 71 4.07 -14.58 -9.46
C LYS A 71 2.60 -14.54 -9.89
N LEU A 72 1.85 -15.60 -9.62
CA LEU A 72 0.42 -15.70 -9.95
C LEU A 72 -0.40 -14.57 -9.29
N LEU A 73 -0.01 -14.09 -8.09
CA LEU A 73 -0.68 -12.97 -7.44
C LEU A 73 -0.57 -11.69 -8.28
N ILE A 74 0.62 -11.39 -8.80
CA ILE A 74 0.85 -10.20 -9.64
C ILE A 74 0.11 -10.31 -10.98
N GLU A 75 0.09 -11.51 -11.58
CA GLU A 75 -0.67 -11.75 -12.81
C GLU A 75 -2.18 -11.53 -12.59
N LYS A 76 -2.71 -12.01 -11.46
CA LYS A 76 -4.12 -11.78 -11.08
C LYS A 76 -4.42 -10.32 -10.75
N LEU A 77 -3.49 -9.61 -10.11
CA LEU A 77 -3.59 -8.18 -9.90
C LEU A 77 -3.71 -7.46 -11.25
N ARG A 78 -2.83 -7.76 -12.22
CA ARG A 78 -2.90 -7.19 -13.57
C ARG A 78 -4.25 -7.43 -14.25
N GLU A 79 -4.75 -8.68 -14.22
CA GLU A 79 -6.07 -9.02 -14.78
C GLU A 79 -7.19 -8.16 -14.19
N LEU A 80 -7.18 -7.96 -12.87
CA LEU A 80 -8.18 -7.14 -12.19
C LEU A 80 -8.04 -5.65 -12.52
N LEU A 81 -6.82 -5.13 -12.61
CA LEU A 81 -6.59 -3.73 -12.99
C LEU A 81 -7.07 -3.44 -14.42
N ILE A 82 -6.88 -4.39 -15.34
CA ILE A 82 -7.44 -4.30 -16.71
C ILE A 82 -8.96 -4.35 -16.66
N LYS A 83 -9.53 -5.32 -15.93
CA LYS A 83 -10.99 -5.49 -15.80
C LYS A 83 -11.70 -4.22 -15.31
N PHE A 84 -11.10 -3.51 -14.36
CA PHE A 84 -11.68 -2.30 -13.77
C PHE A 84 -11.14 -1.00 -14.39
N ASP A 85 -10.44 -1.09 -15.53
CA ASP A 85 -9.97 0.07 -16.29
C ASP A 85 -9.01 0.99 -15.53
N TYR A 86 -8.21 0.44 -14.62
CA TYR A 86 -7.18 1.19 -13.92
C TYR A 86 -5.96 1.50 -14.79
N MET A 87 -5.80 0.83 -15.96
CA MET A 87 -4.62 1.00 -16.82
C MET A 87 -4.68 2.25 -17.68
N ASN A 88 -5.86 2.82 -17.94
CA ASN A 88 -6.04 3.97 -18.84
C ASN A 88 -5.96 5.32 -18.11
N ASN A 89 -6.09 5.37 -16.79
CA ASN A 89 -6.09 6.58 -15.98
C ASN A 89 -4.78 6.73 -15.20
N GLN A 90 -3.63 6.56 -15.87
CA GLN A 90 -2.34 6.55 -15.23
C GLN A 90 -1.87 7.97 -14.90
N THR A 91 -1.61 8.21 -13.62
CA THR A 91 -0.76 9.31 -13.20
C THR A 91 0.68 8.80 -13.10
N GLN A 92 1.66 9.61 -13.45
CA GLN A 92 3.08 9.23 -13.37
C GLN A 92 3.61 9.27 -11.94
N ASN A 93 2.86 9.87 -11.01
CA ASN A 93 3.22 9.99 -9.62
C ASN A 93 2.54 8.88 -8.80
N SER A 94 3.30 8.21 -7.94
CA SER A 94 2.82 7.12 -7.09
C SER A 94 1.73 7.51 -6.07
N LEU A 95 1.44 8.80 -5.92
CA LEU A 95 0.50 9.33 -4.93
C LEU A 95 -0.62 10.20 -5.54
N ASP A 96 -0.69 10.35 -6.87
CA ASP A 96 -1.75 11.15 -7.51
C ASP A 96 -3.11 10.43 -7.47
N VAL A 97 -4.19 11.21 -7.38
CA VAL A 97 -5.58 10.73 -7.28
C VAL A 97 -6.39 11.18 -8.51
N PRO A 98 -7.23 10.32 -9.09
CA PRO A 98 -7.40 8.89 -8.85
C PRO A 98 -6.28 8.06 -9.48
N GLY A 99 -6.10 6.81 -9.03
CA GLY A 99 -5.11 5.91 -9.62
C GLY A 99 -4.88 4.66 -8.80
N VAL A 100 -3.85 3.92 -9.18
CA VAL A 100 -3.36 2.75 -8.46
C VAL A 100 -1.84 2.70 -8.49
N SER A 101 -1.23 2.28 -7.39
CA SER A 101 0.20 1.96 -7.32
C SER A 101 0.42 0.66 -6.57
N VAL A 102 1.58 0.03 -6.81
CA VAL A 102 2.01 -1.17 -6.08
C VAL A 102 3.23 -0.84 -5.24
N ILE A 103 3.21 -1.30 -3.99
CA ILE A 103 4.32 -1.18 -3.07
C ILE A 103 4.67 -2.53 -2.45
N SER A 104 5.89 -2.71 -1.98
CA SER A 104 6.30 -3.87 -1.19
C SER A 104 7.55 -3.54 -0.37
N PHE A 105 7.76 -4.28 0.73
CA PHE A 105 9.03 -4.32 1.47
C PHE A 105 10.09 -5.19 0.78
N VAL A 106 9.68 -6.02 -0.18
CA VAL A 106 10.55 -7.00 -0.84
C VAL A 106 10.94 -6.48 -2.23
N GLU A 107 12.23 -6.17 -2.41
CA GLU A 107 12.77 -5.61 -3.67
C GLU A 107 12.42 -6.49 -4.89
N SER A 108 12.54 -7.84 -4.76
CA SER A 108 12.20 -8.76 -5.84
C SER A 108 10.72 -8.70 -6.23
N GLN A 109 9.82 -8.43 -5.30
CA GLN A 109 8.39 -8.26 -5.57
C GLN A 109 8.10 -6.95 -6.31
N VAL A 110 8.77 -5.86 -5.91
CA VAL A 110 8.64 -4.59 -6.63
C VAL A 110 9.14 -4.74 -8.07
N LEU A 111 10.27 -5.42 -8.29
CA LEU A 111 10.80 -5.68 -9.63
C LEU A 111 9.87 -6.57 -10.46
N LEU A 112 9.39 -7.67 -9.88
CA LEU A 112 8.45 -8.59 -10.55
C LEU A 112 7.14 -7.87 -10.92
N SER A 113 6.61 -7.07 -9.99
CA SER A 113 5.41 -6.27 -10.25
C SER A 113 5.67 -5.24 -11.36
N LYS A 114 6.83 -4.56 -11.35
CA LYS A 114 7.21 -3.61 -12.39
C LYS A 114 7.39 -4.26 -13.75
N GLU A 115 7.89 -5.50 -13.80
CA GLU A 115 8.01 -6.28 -15.05
C GLU A 115 6.63 -6.65 -15.61
N ILE A 116 5.72 -7.12 -14.75
CA ILE A 116 4.39 -7.61 -15.17
C ILE A 116 3.41 -6.47 -15.41
N ILE A 117 3.48 -5.38 -14.63
CA ILE A 117 2.55 -4.24 -14.68
C ILE A 117 3.34 -2.93 -14.83
N PRO A 118 4.10 -2.74 -15.92
CA PRO A 118 4.97 -1.56 -16.09
C PRO A 118 4.18 -0.25 -16.20
N GLU A 119 2.87 -0.33 -16.44
CA GLU A 119 2.02 0.81 -16.71
C GLU A 119 1.67 1.63 -15.46
N ILE A 120 1.83 1.08 -14.24
CA ILE A 120 1.48 1.77 -13.00
C ILE A 120 2.72 2.18 -12.20
N PRO A 121 2.59 3.17 -11.29
CA PRO A 121 3.66 3.53 -10.37
C PRO A 121 3.98 2.40 -9.38
N HIS A 122 5.27 2.28 -9.04
CA HIS A 122 5.76 1.34 -8.04
C HIS A 122 6.55 2.06 -6.97
N GLY A 123 6.53 1.52 -5.75
CA GLY A 123 7.29 2.05 -4.63
C GLY A 123 7.87 0.97 -3.74
N LEU A 124 8.98 1.32 -3.08
CA LEU A 124 9.67 0.46 -2.13
C LEU A 124 9.38 0.94 -0.70
N LEU A 125 8.91 0.01 0.15
CA LEU A 125 8.81 0.17 1.59
C LEU A 125 10.12 -0.26 2.25
N MET A 126 10.59 0.46 3.27
CA MET A 126 11.76 0.08 4.05
C MET A 126 11.67 0.61 5.49
N VAL A 127 12.35 -0.07 6.41
CA VAL A 127 12.54 0.45 7.77
C VAL A 127 13.65 1.48 7.76
N GLN A 128 14.85 1.09 7.29
CA GLN A 128 16.03 1.95 7.28
C GLN A 128 16.33 2.43 5.86
N PRO A 129 16.18 3.73 5.56
CA PRO A 129 16.57 4.29 4.26
C PRO A 129 18.09 4.31 4.11
N THR A 130 18.57 3.98 2.89
CA THR A 130 19.99 4.01 2.52
C THR A 130 20.17 4.57 1.12
N ASP A 131 21.38 5.07 0.80
CA ASP A 131 21.71 5.52 -0.57
C ASP A 131 21.66 4.37 -1.58
N ASP A 132 21.92 3.13 -1.15
CA ASP A 132 21.80 1.95 -2.02
C ASP A 132 20.33 1.72 -2.42
N LEU A 133 19.39 1.86 -1.50
CA LEU A 133 17.94 1.74 -1.80
C LEU A 133 17.43 2.90 -2.67
N ILE A 134 17.94 4.11 -2.47
CA ILE A 134 17.66 5.23 -3.38
C ILE A 134 18.18 4.90 -4.79
N SER A 135 19.41 4.42 -4.89
CA SER A 135 20.01 4.00 -6.16
C SER A 135 19.27 2.85 -6.82
N PHE A 136 18.81 1.88 -6.02
CA PHE A 136 17.97 0.78 -6.48
C PHE A 136 16.67 1.30 -7.12
N CYS A 137 15.95 2.22 -6.46
CA CYS A 137 14.74 2.82 -7.00
C CYS A 137 14.99 3.54 -8.34
N LEU A 138 16.05 4.35 -8.41
CA LEU A 138 16.40 5.10 -9.61
C LEU A 138 16.76 4.17 -10.79
N ASN A 139 17.60 3.18 -10.54
CA ASN A 139 18.08 2.24 -11.57
C ASN A 139 16.99 1.36 -12.15
N ASN A 140 15.89 1.13 -11.38
CA ASN A 140 14.77 0.29 -11.78
C ASN A 140 13.51 1.08 -12.12
N ASN A 141 13.59 2.43 -12.24
CA ASN A 141 12.45 3.30 -12.51
C ASN A 141 11.27 3.09 -11.53
N ILE A 142 11.59 2.92 -10.24
CA ILE A 142 10.64 2.88 -9.14
C ILE A 142 10.48 4.31 -8.64
N SER A 143 9.26 4.85 -8.63
CA SER A 143 9.01 6.27 -8.36
C SER A 143 8.74 6.59 -6.89
N GLY A 144 8.32 5.61 -6.09
CA GLY A 144 7.94 5.78 -4.68
C GLY A 144 9.00 5.25 -3.71
N PHE A 145 9.30 6.03 -2.68
CA PHE A 145 10.26 5.71 -1.62
C PHE A 145 9.55 5.91 -0.26
N PHE A 146 9.34 4.83 0.50
CA PHE A 146 8.46 4.82 1.67
C PHE A 146 9.17 4.29 2.93
N PRO A 147 10.02 5.08 3.58
CA PRO A 147 10.70 4.69 4.82
C PRO A 147 9.76 4.74 6.04
N TYR A 148 10.19 4.05 7.12
CA TYR A 148 9.60 4.21 8.45
C TYR A 148 9.76 5.66 8.94
N PHE A 149 8.69 6.27 9.43
CA PHE A 149 8.63 7.71 9.73
C PHE A 149 9.75 8.19 10.65
N LYS A 150 10.08 7.44 11.70
CA LYS A 150 11.13 7.81 12.67
C LYS A 150 12.55 7.87 12.07
N MET A 151 12.73 7.39 10.83
CA MET A 151 14.02 7.42 10.12
C MET A 151 14.10 8.57 9.10
N ILE A 152 13.12 9.46 9.08
CA ILE A 152 13.03 10.55 8.10
C ILE A 152 13.46 11.87 8.76
N ASP A 153 14.37 12.57 8.09
CA ASP A 153 14.74 13.94 8.38
C ASP A 153 14.68 14.80 7.10
N SER A 154 14.92 16.09 7.25
CA SER A 154 14.88 17.05 6.14
C SER A 154 15.93 16.76 5.06
N ASP A 155 17.08 16.22 5.45
CA ASP A 155 18.18 15.94 4.53
C ASP A 155 17.85 14.73 3.65
N LEU A 156 17.24 13.69 4.23
CA LEU A 156 16.72 12.54 3.48
C LEU A 156 15.63 12.98 2.50
N VAL A 157 14.64 13.77 2.97
CA VAL A 157 13.55 14.26 2.11
C VAL A 157 14.13 15.01 0.92
N LYS A 158 15.06 15.94 1.17
CA LYS A 158 15.72 16.69 0.10
C LYS A 158 16.50 15.78 -0.85
N ASN A 159 17.29 14.84 -0.33
CA ASN A 159 18.09 13.91 -1.13
C ASN A 159 17.23 13.06 -2.07
N VAL A 160 16.09 12.57 -1.58
CA VAL A 160 15.15 11.73 -2.32
C VAL A 160 14.41 12.55 -3.40
N THR A 161 13.88 13.72 -3.01
CA THR A 161 13.09 14.56 -3.91
C THR A 161 13.93 15.25 -4.99
N ASP A 162 15.16 15.68 -4.68
CA ASP A 162 16.09 16.25 -5.66
C ASP A 162 16.45 15.24 -6.78
N LYS A 163 16.34 13.94 -6.48
CA LYS A 163 16.54 12.85 -7.46
C LYS A 163 15.27 12.46 -8.24
N GLY A 164 14.14 13.14 -7.95
CA GLY A 164 12.86 12.93 -8.64
C GLY A 164 12.01 11.77 -8.10
N LEU A 165 12.34 11.22 -6.93
CA LEU A 165 11.52 10.23 -6.27
C LEU A 165 10.43 10.91 -5.42
N SER A 166 9.25 10.28 -5.33
CA SER A 166 8.22 10.66 -4.37
C SER A 166 8.52 10.02 -3.02
N ILE A 167 8.44 10.79 -1.94
CA ILE A 167 8.64 10.26 -0.58
C ILE A 167 7.34 10.32 0.21
N GLY A 168 6.98 9.20 0.82
CA GLY A 168 5.94 9.08 1.83
C GLY A 168 6.47 8.37 3.07
N ALA A 169 5.60 8.12 4.04
CA ALA A 169 5.99 7.45 5.28
C ALA A 169 4.92 6.48 5.80
N TRP A 170 5.35 5.52 6.60
CA TRP A 170 4.50 4.63 7.37
C TRP A 170 4.95 4.56 8.83
N GLY A 171 4.11 4.02 9.72
CA GLY A 171 4.42 3.82 11.13
C GLY A 171 4.31 5.07 11.98
N LEU A 172 3.43 6.00 11.63
CA LEU A 172 3.07 7.15 12.43
C LEU A 172 2.14 6.72 13.57
N GLU A 173 2.36 7.26 14.76
CA GLU A 173 1.67 6.83 15.99
C GLU A 173 0.57 7.80 16.43
N ASN A 174 0.61 9.05 15.97
CA ASN A 174 -0.33 10.09 16.37
C ASN A 174 -0.49 11.22 15.33
N VAL A 175 -1.51 12.05 15.51
CA VAL A 175 -1.85 13.16 14.59
C VAL A 175 -0.72 14.19 14.48
N SER A 176 0.01 14.47 15.58
CA SER A 176 1.13 15.42 15.52
C SER A 176 2.23 14.97 14.55
N GLU A 177 2.48 13.67 14.43
CA GLU A 177 3.45 13.13 13.47
C GLU A 177 2.98 13.26 12.03
N VAL A 178 1.67 13.27 11.77
CA VAL A 178 1.13 13.58 10.45
C VAL A 178 1.46 15.02 10.07
N ASP A 179 1.24 15.98 10.98
CA ASP A 179 1.59 17.39 10.76
C ASP A 179 3.10 17.55 10.49
N ASP A 180 3.94 16.87 11.28
CA ASP A 180 5.38 16.92 11.13
C ASP A 180 5.83 16.32 9.78
N ALA A 181 5.23 15.22 9.34
CA ALA A 181 5.50 14.60 8.05
C ALA A 181 5.21 15.58 6.88
N PHE A 182 4.06 16.24 6.90
CA PHE A 182 3.73 17.23 5.87
C PHE A 182 4.61 18.48 5.92
N ARG A 183 5.00 18.96 7.13
CA ARG A 183 5.99 20.05 7.27
C ARG A 183 7.36 19.67 6.72
N LEU A 184 7.77 18.41 6.81
CA LEU A 184 8.99 17.90 6.20
C LEU A 184 8.90 17.84 4.67
N GLY A 185 7.68 17.92 4.08
CA GLY A 185 7.47 17.88 2.64
C GLY A 185 7.12 16.51 2.09
N LEU A 186 6.69 15.55 2.95
CA LEU A 186 6.22 14.25 2.49
C LEU A 186 4.92 14.40 1.68
N LYS A 187 4.75 13.54 0.67
CA LYS A 187 3.58 13.56 -0.21
C LYS A 187 2.40 12.74 0.32
N GLY A 188 2.65 11.84 1.27
CA GLY A 188 1.62 11.01 1.86
C GLY A 188 2.14 10.22 3.05
N VAL A 189 1.22 9.77 3.89
CA VAL A 189 1.50 8.93 5.06
C VAL A 189 0.49 7.80 5.15
N THR A 190 0.91 6.65 5.71
CA THR A 190 0.04 5.52 6.01
C THR A 190 -0.24 5.48 7.51
N VAL A 191 -1.52 5.49 7.88
CA VAL A 191 -1.98 5.42 9.28
C VAL A 191 -3.15 4.43 9.40
N ASP A 192 -3.28 3.77 10.57
CA ASP A 192 -4.37 2.85 10.86
C ASP A 192 -5.65 3.57 11.33
N TRP A 193 -5.57 4.87 11.57
CA TRP A 193 -6.61 5.71 12.16
C TRP A 193 -6.91 6.99 11.34
N PRO A 194 -7.17 6.88 10.00
CA PRO A 194 -7.33 8.06 9.13
C PRO A 194 -8.50 8.96 9.54
N GLY A 195 -9.52 8.42 10.20
CA GLY A 195 -10.66 9.21 10.69
C GLY A 195 -10.33 10.20 11.83
N GLN A 196 -9.13 10.15 12.39
CA GLN A 196 -8.65 11.11 13.39
C GLN A 196 -7.89 12.29 12.77
N VAL A 197 -7.56 12.23 11.49
CA VAL A 197 -6.81 13.26 10.77
C VAL A 197 -7.78 14.27 10.14
N ASP A 198 -7.66 15.54 10.52
CA ASP A 198 -8.37 16.63 9.82
C ASP A 198 -7.56 17.03 8.58
N ILE A 199 -7.96 16.50 7.43
CA ILE A 199 -7.29 16.78 6.15
C ILE A 199 -7.30 18.29 5.81
N ASN A 200 -8.32 19.03 6.25
CA ASN A 200 -8.40 20.46 5.96
C ASN A 200 -7.37 21.29 6.74
N SER A 201 -6.82 20.75 7.83
CA SER A 201 -5.76 21.40 8.61
C SER A 201 -4.35 21.18 8.02
N LEU A 202 -4.20 20.27 7.05
CA LEU A 202 -2.91 19.89 6.42
C LEU A 202 -2.57 20.69 5.15
N ILE A 203 -3.46 21.61 4.73
CA ILE A 203 -3.34 22.39 3.48
C ILE A 203 -2.92 23.82 3.79
#